data_c4caadde0d0f6e3e09a7371d3f15a199
#
_entry.id   c4caadde0d0f6e3e09a7371d3f15a199
#
_cell.length_a   1.000
_cell.length_b   1.000
_cell.length_c   1.000
_cell.angle_alpha   90.00
_cell.angle_beta   90.00
_cell.angle_gamma   90.00
#
_symmetry.space_group_name_H-M   'P 1'
#
loop_
_entity.id
_entity.type
_entity.pdbx_description
1 polymer ?
#
loop_
_entity_poly.entity_id
_entity_poly.type
_entity_poly.pdbx_seq_one_letter_code
_entity_poly.pdbx_strand_id
1 'polypeptide(L)'
;MVRREKANYVIQSVSHALDVLEQFSGNVDEIGVTELSKRLKLHKNNVFRLLATLEARGYIEQNKASENYRLGLKCLQIGQTYIHQMGLLMQSRSILEALAKSTRESVYVGIRKGGVIMPLDFVEPQRAVRVVSFLGTALPVHCTAVGKIHLAFESDGSLRQTLAERLERFTDKTIVERGALDEHIGQIVAAGYAIEKGEFTEEVHAVAVPIRDYTRTLVGTLAVVGPSQRLTDEAIAKGITPSLLRAGEELSRRLGFAA
;
A
#
# COMPACT_ATOMS: atom_id res chain seq x y z
N MET A 1 -8.96 -4.83 36.86
CA MET A 1 -8.54 -5.94 36.01
C MET A 1 -7.23 -5.57 35.35
N VAL A 2 -6.12 -6.17 35.76
CA VAL A 2 -4.76 -5.84 35.25
C VAL A 2 -4.66 -6.33 33.80
N ARG A 3 -4.41 -5.41 32.87
CA ARG A 3 -4.13 -5.71 31.45
C ARG A 3 -2.76 -6.42 31.40
N ARG A 4 -2.76 -7.77 31.46
CA ARG A 4 -1.54 -8.56 31.29
C ARG A 4 -0.94 -8.22 29.93
N GLU A 5 0.34 -7.80 29.91
CA GLU A 5 1.06 -7.45 28.69
C GLU A 5 1.07 -8.64 27.74
N LYS A 6 0.57 -8.45 26.53
CA LYS A 6 0.49 -9.50 25.48
C LYS A 6 1.87 -10.08 25.12
N ALA A 7 2.95 -9.36 25.41
CA ALA A 7 4.34 -9.79 25.18
C ALA A 7 4.71 -11.12 25.86
N ASN A 8 4.10 -11.47 27.01
CA ASN A 8 4.37 -12.71 27.74
C ASN A 8 3.74 -13.97 27.12
N TYR A 9 2.99 -13.86 26.04
CA TYR A 9 2.29 -14.98 25.39
C TYR A 9 2.82 -15.28 23.98
N VAL A 10 3.93 -14.68 23.56
CA VAL A 10 4.52 -14.91 22.24
C VAL A 10 5.22 -16.26 22.20
N ILE A 11 4.78 -17.13 21.28
CA ILE A 11 5.45 -18.40 21.01
C ILE A 11 6.58 -18.14 20.00
N GLN A 12 7.82 -18.23 20.48
CA GLN A 12 9.01 -17.81 19.70
C GLN A 12 9.18 -18.59 18.40
N SER A 13 8.86 -19.89 18.36
CA SER A 13 8.93 -20.69 17.14
C SER A 13 7.92 -20.25 16.07
N VAL A 14 6.74 -19.78 16.49
CA VAL A 14 5.73 -19.22 15.57
C VAL A 14 6.21 -17.87 15.05
N SER A 15 6.76 -17.01 15.94
CA SER A 15 7.33 -15.73 15.52
C SER A 15 8.40 -15.93 14.46
N HIS A 16 9.38 -16.81 14.73
CA HIS A 16 10.45 -17.10 13.78
C HIS A 16 9.94 -17.69 12.44
N ALA A 17 8.85 -18.47 12.45
CA ALA A 17 8.25 -18.96 11.22
C ALA A 17 7.63 -17.83 10.37
N LEU A 18 7.00 -16.85 11.02
CA LEU A 18 6.51 -15.65 10.37
C LEU A 18 7.65 -14.76 9.86
N ASP A 19 8.70 -14.58 10.68
CA ASP A 19 9.91 -13.85 10.28
C ASP A 19 10.54 -14.45 9.00
N VAL A 20 10.52 -15.78 8.84
CA VAL A 20 10.97 -16.45 7.61
C VAL A 20 10.10 -16.08 6.41
N LEU A 21 8.77 -16.11 6.55
CA LEU A 21 7.84 -15.74 5.47
C LEU A 21 8.01 -14.27 5.06
N GLU A 22 8.26 -13.39 6.01
CA GLU A 22 8.45 -11.95 5.77
C GLU A 22 9.75 -11.63 4.99
N GLN A 23 10.73 -12.57 4.95
CA GLN A 23 11.94 -12.39 4.13
C GLN A 23 11.69 -12.45 2.62
N PHE A 24 10.55 -12.99 2.20
CA PHE A 24 10.14 -13.05 0.79
C PHE A 24 9.37 -11.79 0.33
N SER A 25 9.37 -10.72 1.11
CA SER A 25 8.76 -9.44 0.73
C SER A 25 9.65 -8.66 -0.25
N GLY A 26 9.03 -7.83 -1.09
CA GLY A 26 9.73 -7.05 -2.11
C GLY A 26 10.17 -7.90 -3.32
N ASN A 27 11.36 -7.64 -3.87
CA ASN A 27 11.88 -8.29 -5.08
C ASN A 27 12.68 -9.58 -4.79
N VAL A 28 12.35 -10.31 -3.74
CA VAL A 28 13.04 -11.57 -3.39
C VAL A 28 12.21 -12.74 -3.90
N ASP A 29 12.62 -13.30 -5.05
CA ASP A 29 11.94 -14.45 -5.65
C ASP A 29 12.30 -15.76 -4.94
N GLU A 30 13.58 -15.97 -4.63
CA GLU A 30 14.10 -17.16 -3.95
C GLU A 30 15.18 -16.81 -2.92
N ILE A 31 15.24 -17.57 -1.83
CA ILE A 31 16.24 -17.39 -0.78
C ILE A 31 16.68 -18.74 -0.18
N GLY A 32 17.98 -18.90 0.04
CA GLY A 32 18.57 -20.12 0.60
C GLY A 32 18.66 -20.12 2.12
N VAL A 33 18.78 -21.31 2.72
CA VAL A 33 18.92 -21.52 4.18
C VAL A 33 20.05 -20.67 4.80
N THR A 34 21.19 -20.59 4.12
CA THR A 34 22.36 -19.87 4.65
C THR A 34 22.10 -18.37 4.73
N GLU A 35 21.44 -17.81 3.73
CA GLU A 35 21.09 -16.39 3.69
C GLU A 35 20.02 -16.06 4.74
N LEU A 36 18.97 -16.88 4.85
CA LEU A 36 17.96 -16.75 5.90
C LEU A 36 18.56 -16.81 7.30
N SER A 37 19.48 -17.75 7.52
CA SER A 37 20.20 -17.88 8.81
C SER A 37 20.95 -16.59 9.19
N LYS A 38 21.62 -15.96 8.21
CA LYS A 38 22.31 -14.68 8.42
C LYS A 38 21.36 -13.52 8.70
N ARG A 39 20.31 -13.37 7.87
CA ARG A 39 19.33 -12.27 7.99
C ARG A 39 18.58 -12.31 9.32
N LEU A 40 18.12 -13.50 9.70
CA LEU A 40 17.32 -13.69 10.91
C LEU A 40 18.19 -13.92 12.17
N LYS A 41 19.51 -14.04 12.03
CA LYS A 41 20.45 -14.38 13.11
C LYS A 41 20.07 -15.66 13.86
N LEU A 42 19.52 -16.64 13.12
CA LEU A 42 19.14 -17.94 13.63
C LEU A 42 20.13 -19.03 13.19
N HIS A 43 20.30 -20.06 14.00
CA HIS A 43 21.13 -21.20 13.64
C HIS A 43 20.54 -21.95 12.43
N LYS A 44 21.39 -22.38 11.47
CA LYS A 44 20.94 -23.05 10.23
C LYS A 44 19.97 -24.22 10.48
N ASN A 45 20.22 -25.02 11.50
CA ASN A 45 19.33 -26.14 11.84
C ASN A 45 17.91 -25.67 12.24
N ASN A 46 17.81 -24.53 12.93
CA ASN A 46 16.51 -23.96 13.30
C ASN A 46 15.79 -23.45 12.05
N VAL A 47 16.50 -22.71 11.17
CA VAL A 47 15.93 -22.24 9.89
C VAL A 47 15.47 -23.43 9.06
N PHE A 48 16.26 -24.48 8.94
CA PHE A 48 15.87 -25.69 8.18
C PHE A 48 14.59 -26.33 8.75
N ARG A 49 14.44 -26.44 10.07
CA ARG A 49 13.21 -26.98 10.69
C ARG A 49 12.00 -26.10 10.47
N LEU A 50 12.18 -24.78 10.49
CA LEU A 50 11.08 -23.83 10.16
C LEU A 50 10.68 -23.97 8.69
N LEU A 51 11.64 -24.00 7.76
CA LEU A 51 11.40 -24.20 6.34
C LEU A 51 10.69 -25.52 6.07
N ALA A 52 11.15 -26.64 6.61
CA ALA A 52 10.50 -27.94 6.46
C ALA A 52 9.04 -27.91 6.96
N THR A 53 8.76 -27.21 8.06
CA THR A 53 7.40 -27.06 8.59
C THR A 53 6.53 -26.21 7.68
N LEU A 54 7.04 -25.09 7.19
CA LEU A 54 6.33 -24.18 6.29
C LEU A 54 6.08 -24.83 4.92
N GLU A 55 7.04 -25.61 4.42
CA GLU A 55 6.92 -26.39 3.18
C GLU A 55 5.85 -27.48 3.31
N ALA A 56 5.89 -28.28 4.39
CA ALA A 56 4.87 -29.31 4.67
C ALA A 56 3.45 -28.71 4.76
N ARG A 57 3.32 -27.44 5.10
CA ARG A 57 2.06 -26.71 5.15
C ARG A 57 1.72 -25.95 3.88
N GLY A 58 2.60 -25.97 2.85
CA GLY A 58 2.42 -25.33 1.54
C GLY A 58 2.60 -23.79 1.54
N TYR A 59 3.17 -23.21 2.61
CA TYR A 59 3.47 -21.77 2.67
C TYR A 59 4.71 -21.40 1.86
N ILE A 60 5.66 -22.32 1.75
CA ILE A 60 6.84 -22.21 0.89
C ILE A 60 7.00 -23.49 0.08
N GLU A 61 7.82 -23.44 -0.96
CA GLU A 61 8.23 -24.59 -1.74
C GLU A 61 9.71 -24.49 -2.07
N GLN A 62 10.40 -25.62 -2.12
CA GLN A 62 11.79 -25.67 -2.50
C GLN A 62 11.94 -25.83 -4.03
N ASN A 63 12.74 -24.97 -4.64
CA ASN A 63 13.18 -25.15 -6.02
C ASN A 63 14.26 -26.25 -6.06
N LYS A 64 13.96 -27.37 -6.68
CA LYS A 64 14.89 -28.54 -6.76
C LYS A 64 16.18 -28.27 -7.51
N ALA A 65 16.21 -27.26 -8.40
CA ALA A 65 17.39 -26.93 -9.19
C ALA A 65 18.37 -26.02 -8.44
N SER A 66 17.84 -25.01 -7.71
CA SER A 66 18.65 -24.05 -6.95
C SER A 66 18.82 -24.42 -5.47
N GLU A 67 18.03 -25.38 -4.97
CA GLU A 67 17.88 -25.71 -3.54
C GLU A 67 17.37 -24.54 -2.68
N ASN A 68 17.01 -23.40 -3.29
CA ASN A 68 16.43 -22.25 -2.61
C ASN A 68 14.92 -22.44 -2.40
N TYR A 69 14.38 -21.62 -1.52
CA TYR A 69 12.96 -21.60 -1.19
C TYR A 69 12.28 -20.38 -1.76
N ARG A 70 11.00 -20.49 -2.10
CA ARG A 70 10.12 -19.42 -2.55
C ARG A 70 8.75 -19.53 -1.88
N LEU A 71 7.91 -18.51 -1.99
CA LEU A 71 6.54 -18.56 -1.47
C LEU A 71 5.73 -19.65 -2.19
N GLY A 72 4.99 -20.42 -1.39
CA GLY A 72 4.07 -21.44 -1.87
C GLY A 72 2.64 -20.92 -2.07
N LEU A 73 1.84 -21.71 -2.78
CA LEU A 73 0.47 -21.37 -3.15
C LEU A 73 -0.43 -21.02 -1.93
N LYS A 74 -0.11 -21.53 -0.74
CA LYS A 74 -0.89 -21.27 0.48
C LYS A 74 -0.91 -19.78 0.87
N CYS A 75 0.19 -19.07 0.61
CA CYS A 75 0.26 -17.62 0.84
C CYS A 75 -0.74 -16.88 -0.05
N LEU A 76 -0.83 -17.25 -1.34
CA LEU A 76 -1.81 -16.67 -2.26
C LEU A 76 -3.26 -16.96 -1.81
N GLN A 77 -3.57 -18.21 -1.40
CA GLN A 77 -4.91 -18.58 -0.94
C GLN A 77 -5.37 -17.74 0.26
N ILE A 78 -4.48 -17.52 1.24
CA ILE A 78 -4.80 -16.70 2.42
C ILE A 78 -4.98 -15.24 2.03
N GLY A 79 -4.10 -14.72 1.16
CA GLY A 79 -4.22 -13.38 0.64
C GLY A 79 -5.52 -13.15 -0.11
N GLN A 80 -5.92 -14.08 -0.98
CA GLN A 80 -7.20 -14.01 -1.70
C GLN A 80 -8.41 -14.06 -0.76
N THR A 81 -8.38 -14.90 0.29
CA THR A 81 -9.45 -14.91 1.30
C THR A 81 -9.60 -13.55 1.97
N TYR A 82 -8.49 -12.92 2.35
CA TYR A 82 -8.50 -11.57 2.91
C TYR A 82 -9.07 -10.54 1.92
N ILE A 83 -8.64 -10.60 0.65
CA ILE A 83 -9.12 -9.75 -0.44
C ILE A 83 -10.64 -9.91 -0.65
N HIS A 84 -11.15 -11.14 -0.67
CA HIS A 84 -12.59 -11.41 -0.81
C HIS A 84 -13.43 -10.87 0.35
N GLN A 85 -12.87 -10.81 1.55
CA GLN A 85 -13.55 -10.23 2.72
C GLN A 85 -13.59 -8.70 2.68
N MET A 86 -12.79 -8.06 1.85
CA MET A 86 -12.75 -6.60 1.70
C MET A 86 -13.72 -6.16 0.60
N GLY A 87 -14.90 -5.68 0.97
CA GLY A 87 -15.89 -5.13 0.02
C GLY A 87 -15.31 -4.05 -0.91
N LEU A 88 -14.32 -3.29 -0.44
CA LEU A 88 -13.61 -2.27 -1.23
C LEU A 88 -13.00 -2.86 -2.51
N LEU A 89 -12.28 -3.97 -2.43
CA LEU A 89 -11.64 -4.62 -3.60
C LEU A 89 -12.66 -5.12 -4.62
N MET A 90 -13.72 -5.77 -4.14
CA MET A 90 -14.79 -6.27 -5.01
C MET A 90 -15.46 -5.14 -5.80
N GLN A 91 -15.67 -3.99 -5.16
CA GLN A 91 -16.34 -2.84 -5.76
C GLN A 91 -15.43 -1.96 -6.60
N SER A 92 -14.12 -1.97 -6.36
CA SER A 92 -13.17 -1.05 -7.02
C SER A 92 -12.79 -1.48 -8.43
N ARG A 93 -12.65 -2.78 -8.71
CA ARG A 93 -12.03 -3.28 -9.95
C ARG A 93 -12.61 -2.65 -11.22
N SER A 94 -13.92 -2.66 -11.38
CA SER A 94 -14.58 -2.08 -12.59
C SER A 94 -14.37 -0.57 -12.70
N ILE A 95 -14.29 0.13 -11.58
CA ILE A 95 -14.03 1.58 -11.53
C ILE A 95 -12.58 1.87 -11.92
N LEU A 96 -11.61 1.08 -11.39
CA LEU A 96 -10.19 1.18 -11.74
C LEU A 96 -10.00 1.00 -13.25
N GLU A 97 -10.60 -0.02 -13.85
CA GLU A 97 -10.51 -0.30 -15.29
C GLU A 97 -11.11 0.83 -16.15
N ALA A 98 -12.30 1.32 -15.77
CA ALA A 98 -12.94 2.44 -16.48
C ALA A 98 -12.08 3.72 -16.36
N LEU A 99 -11.55 4.02 -15.18
CA LEU A 99 -10.73 5.20 -14.95
C LEU A 99 -9.37 5.10 -15.67
N ALA A 100 -8.70 3.94 -15.64
CA ALA A 100 -7.47 3.71 -16.38
C ALA A 100 -7.68 3.85 -17.91
N LYS A 101 -8.79 3.35 -18.43
CA LYS A 101 -9.17 3.52 -19.84
C LYS A 101 -9.39 4.98 -20.22
N SER A 102 -10.08 5.75 -19.39
CA SER A 102 -10.42 7.16 -19.67
C SER A 102 -9.23 8.10 -19.50
N THR A 103 -8.44 7.91 -18.44
CA THR A 103 -7.26 8.75 -18.16
C THR A 103 -6.03 8.32 -18.96
N ARG A 104 -5.98 7.03 -19.37
CA ARG A 104 -4.82 6.40 -20.01
C ARG A 104 -3.57 6.44 -19.13
N GLU A 105 -3.76 6.45 -17.80
CA GLU A 105 -2.72 6.39 -16.78
C GLU A 105 -2.98 5.24 -15.82
N SER A 106 -1.98 4.92 -14.99
CA SER A 106 -2.10 3.87 -13.98
C SER A 106 -3.03 4.32 -12.85
N VAL A 107 -3.87 3.40 -12.39
CA VAL A 107 -4.89 3.66 -11.36
C VAL A 107 -4.79 2.59 -10.29
N TYR A 108 -4.89 2.98 -9.03
CA TYR A 108 -4.88 2.03 -7.94
C TYR A 108 -5.74 2.45 -6.76
N VAL A 109 -6.09 1.47 -5.96
CA VAL A 109 -6.73 1.67 -4.66
C VAL A 109 -5.76 1.26 -3.56
N GLY A 110 -5.68 2.06 -2.50
CA GLY A 110 -4.81 1.82 -1.35
C GLY A 110 -5.55 1.98 -0.03
N ILE A 111 -5.06 1.29 0.99
CA ILE A 111 -5.54 1.41 2.36
C ILE A 111 -4.38 1.70 3.29
N ARG A 112 -4.68 2.27 4.46
CA ARG A 112 -3.71 2.37 5.54
C ARG A 112 -3.59 1.05 6.31
N LYS A 113 -2.34 0.66 6.58
CA LYS A 113 -2.02 -0.42 7.51
C LYS A 113 -0.88 0.02 8.41
N GLY A 114 -1.20 0.31 9.67
CA GLY A 114 -0.22 0.94 10.57
C GLY A 114 0.18 2.33 10.09
N GLY A 115 1.48 2.60 9.99
CA GLY A 115 2.04 3.89 9.55
C GLY A 115 2.28 4.03 8.04
N VAL A 116 1.81 3.08 7.21
CA VAL A 116 2.08 3.04 5.77
C VAL A 116 0.79 2.82 4.97
N ILE A 117 0.86 3.10 3.67
CA ILE A 117 -0.21 2.78 2.72
C ILE A 117 0.15 1.51 1.97
N MET A 118 -0.81 0.60 1.89
CA MET A 118 -0.71 -0.64 1.12
C MET A 118 -1.61 -0.55 -0.11
N PRO A 119 -1.07 -0.56 -1.33
CA PRO A 119 -1.84 -0.74 -2.54
C PRO A 119 -2.50 -2.12 -2.56
N LEU A 120 -3.81 -2.16 -2.83
CA LEU A 120 -4.60 -3.39 -2.83
C LEU A 120 -4.93 -3.91 -4.23
N ASP A 121 -5.19 -3.01 -5.17
CA ASP A 121 -5.46 -3.34 -6.57
C ASP A 121 -4.88 -2.25 -7.46
N PHE A 122 -4.43 -2.64 -8.65
CA PHE A 122 -3.71 -1.78 -9.57
C PHE A 122 -4.10 -2.11 -11.01
N VAL A 123 -4.37 -1.09 -11.82
CA VAL A 123 -4.64 -1.24 -13.25
C VAL A 123 -3.67 -0.38 -14.04
N GLU A 124 -2.88 -1.03 -14.90
CA GLU A 124 -1.94 -0.36 -15.80
C GLU A 124 -2.62 0.03 -17.12
N PRO A 125 -2.29 1.19 -17.71
CA PRO A 125 -2.74 1.55 -19.04
C PRO A 125 -1.96 0.76 -20.12
N GLN A 126 -2.56 0.65 -21.30
CA GLN A 126 -1.88 0.09 -22.47
C GLN A 126 -0.93 1.11 -23.11
N ARG A 127 0.12 1.51 -22.34
CA ARG A 127 1.18 2.44 -22.81
C ARG A 127 2.55 1.86 -22.51
N ALA A 128 3.51 2.08 -23.41
CA ALA A 128 4.89 1.63 -23.21
C ALA A 128 5.53 2.32 -21.99
N VAL A 129 5.41 3.64 -21.91
CA VAL A 129 5.87 4.41 -20.75
C VAL A 129 4.70 4.60 -19.80
N ARG A 130 4.77 4.00 -18.63
CA ARG A 130 3.75 4.04 -17.57
C ARG A 130 4.38 3.80 -16.22
N VAL A 131 3.69 4.13 -15.16
CA VAL A 131 4.03 3.66 -13.82
C VAL A 131 3.56 2.20 -13.72
N VAL A 132 4.50 1.30 -13.44
CA VAL A 132 4.22 -0.14 -13.28
C VAL A 132 3.62 -0.43 -11.91
N SER A 133 2.95 -1.56 -11.77
CA SER A 133 2.36 -1.99 -10.51
C SER A 133 3.43 -2.16 -9.42
N PHE A 134 3.10 -1.61 -8.25
CA PHE A 134 3.86 -1.75 -7.01
C PHE A 134 3.02 -2.40 -5.90
N LEU A 135 2.15 -3.33 -6.28
CA LEU A 135 1.39 -4.14 -5.32
C LEU A 135 2.34 -4.87 -4.37
N GLY A 136 1.98 -4.90 -3.09
CA GLY A 136 2.81 -5.50 -2.04
C GLY A 136 3.91 -4.58 -1.49
N THR A 137 4.13 -3.41 -2.09
CA THR A 137 5.08 -2.42 -1.58
C THR A 137 4.38 -1.43 -0.65
N ALA A 138 4.95 -1.23 0.55
CA ALA A 138 4.46 -0.22 1.47
C ALA A 138 4.88 1.18 1.01
N LEU A 139 3.93 2.12 0.96
CA LEU A 139 4.17 3.49 0.55
C LEU A 139 4.20 4.42 1.77
N PRO A 140 5.10 5.42 1.80
CA PRO A 140 5.15 6.42 2.86
C PRO A 140 3.91 7.33 2.81
N VAL A 141 3.45 7.78 3.99
CA VAL A 141 2.22 8.57 4.11
C VAL A 141 2.41 10.06 3.81
N HIS A 142 3.60 10.63 4.07
CA HIS A 142 3.83 12.07 4.02
C HIS A 142 4.09 12.61 2.60
N CYS A 143 4.65 11.79 1.70
CA CYS A 143 5.10 12.22 0.36
C CYS A 143 4.35 11.53 -0.79
N THR A 144 3.26 10.81 -0.51
CA THR A 144 2.38 10.22 -1.54
C THR A 144 0.99 10.82 -1.49
N ALA A 145 0.33 10.97 -2.64
CA ALA A 145 -1.04 11.52 -2.70
C ALA A 145 -2.01 10.69 -1.83
N VAL A 146 -1.92 9.36 -1.90
CA VAL A 146 -2.76 8.44 -1.11
C VAL A 146 -2.50 8.57 0.40
N GLY A 147 -1.24 8.71 0.80
CA GLY A 147 -0.87 8.90 2.20
C GLY A 147 -1.38 10.23 2.75
N LYS A 148 -1.27 11.30 1.97
CA LYS A 148 -1.79 12.62 2.33
C LYS A 148 -3.31 12.65 2.50
N ILE A 149 -4.06 11.86 1.71
CA ILE A 149 -5.51 11.67 1.91
C ILE A 149 -5.79 11.02 3.28
N HIS A 150 -5.03 10.00 3.67
CA HIS A 150 -5.20 9.41 5.00
C HIS A 150 -4.85 10.42 6.12
N LEU A 151 -3.79 11.20 5.97
CA LEU A 151 -3.45 12.27 6.91
C LEU A 151 -4.54 13.36 7.00
N ALA A 152 -5.22 13.63 5.88
CA ALA A 152 -6.26 14.66 5.80
C ALA A 152 -7.60 14.22 6.39
N PHE A 153 -8.02 12.98 6.14
CA PHE A 153 -9.41 12.55 6.35
C PHE A 153 -9.59 11.44 7.39
N GLU A 154 -8.52 10.96 8.02
CA GLU A 154 -8.65 9.99 9.09
C GLU A 154 -9.19 10.64 10.36
N SER A 155 -10.24 10.04 10.94
CA SER A 155 -11.04 10.66 12.00
C SER A 155 -10.35 10.73 13.36
N ASP A 156 -9.45 9.78 13.66
CA ASP A 156 -8.83 9.65 14.98
C ASP A 156 -7.49 10.41 15.13
N GLY A 157 -6.95 10.93 14.02
CA GLY A 157 -5.67 11.65 14.02
C GLY A 157 -4.45 10.79 14.45
N SER A 158 -4.65 9.48 14.66
CA SER A 158 -3.60 8.59 15.17
C SER A 158 -2.40 8.54 14.25
N LEU A 159 -2.62 8.56 12.92
CA LEU A 159 -1.55 8.55 11.93
C LEU A 159 -0.66 9.79 12.02
N ARG A 160 -1.25 10.97 12.22
CA ARG A 160 -0.48 12.22 12.41
C ARG A 160 0.42 12.16 13.64
N GLN A 161 -0.03 11.52 14.70
CA GLN A 161 0.75 11.39 15.94
C GLN A 161 1.96 10.46 15.79
N THR A 162 1.94 9.55 14.81
CA THR A 162 3.08 8.65 14.54
C THR A 162 4.19 9.27 13.69
N LEU A 163 3.93 10.43 13.08
CA LEU A 163 4.93 11.10 12.25
C LEU A 163 6.02 11.75 13.10
N ALA A 164 7.28 11.57 12.67
CA ALA A 164 8.42 12.27 13.25
C ALA A 164 8.35 13.78 12.98
N GLU A 165 9.05 14.59 13.79
CA GLU A 165 9.20 16.03 13.56
C GLU A 165 9.87 16.34 12.22
N ARG A 166 10.87 15.56 11.86
CA ARG A 166 11.53 15.61 10.55
C ARG A 166 11.27 14.32 9.79
N LEU A 167 10.71 14.47 8.59
CA LEU A 167 10.29 13.36 7.75
C LEU A 167 11.41 12.93 6.81
N GLU A 168 11.36 11.68 6.37
CA GLU A 168 12.32 11.11 5.42
C GLU A 168 12.23 11.84 4.06
N ARG A 169 13.39 12.16 3.49
CA ARG A 169 13.49 12.79 2.17
C ARG A 169 13.65 11.71 1.11
N PHE A 170 12.80 11.71 0.11
CA PHE A 170 12.87 10.84 -1.07
C PHE A 170 13.37 11.59 -2.30
N THR A 171 12.98 12.84 -2.46
CA THR A 171 13.41 13.75 -3.54
C THR A 171 13.64 15.15 -2.98
N ASP A 172 14.14 16.05 -3.81
CA ASP A 172 14.29 17.46 -3.42
C ASP A 172 12.93 18.17 -3.21
N LYS A 173 11.84 17.59 -3.72
CA LYS A 173 10.47 18.11 -3.57
C LYS A 173 9.74 17.55 -2.35
N THR A 174 10.31 16.56 -1.67
CA THR A 174 9.68 15.96 -0.48
C THR A 174 9.49 17.00 0.61
N ILE A 175 8.27 17.13 1.12
CA ILE A 175 7.98 17.95 2.31
C ILE A 175 8.56 17.21 3.52
N VAL A 176 9.61 17.74 4.12
CA VAL A 176 10.33 17.12 5.24
C VAL A 176 10.02 17.76 6.59
N GLU A 177 9.48 18.97 6.60
CA GLU A 177 9.14 19.70 7.83
C GLU A 177 7.67 19.47 8.19
N ARG A 178 7.42 19.09 9.44
CA ARG A 178 6.09 18.75 9.93
C ARG A 178 5.08 19.90 9.75
N GLY A 179 5.46 21.13 10.08
CA GLY A 179 4.59 22.29 9.94
C GLY A 179 4.14 22.55 8.51
N ALA A 180 5.07 22.41 7.54
CA ALA A 180 4.75 22.56 6.12
C ALA A 180 3.82 21.44 5.62
N LEU A 181 3.99 20.22 6.13
CA LEU A 181 3.07 19.13 5.82
C LEU A 181 1.68 19.40 6.38
N ASP A 182 1.57 19.86 7.63
CA ASP A 182 0.27 20.15 8.27
C ASP A 182 -0.48 21.26 7.54
N GLU A 183 0.20 22.30 7.05
CA GLU A 183 -0.39 23.34 6.21
C GLU A 183 -0.91 22.76 4.89
N HIS A 184 -0.09 21.95 4.22
CA HIS A 184 -0.47 21.27 2.97
C HIS A 184 -1.69 20.34 3.17
N ILE A 185 -1.74 19.61 4.29
CA ILE A 185 -2.90 18.76 4.64
C ILE A 185 -4.16 19.62 4.84
N GLY A 186 -4.05 20.81 5.42
CA GLY A 186 -5.18 21.76 5.51
C GLY A 186 -5.76 22.13 4.14
N GLN A 187 -4.90 22.33 3.13
CA GLN A 187 -5.32 22.61 1.76
C GLN A 187 -6.04 21.38 1.14
N ILE A 188 -5.54 20.16 1.40
CA ILE A 188 -6.16 18.92 0.93
C ILE A 188 -7.55 18.72 1.54
N VAL A 189 -7.73 19.02 2.82
CA VAL A 189 -9.05 18.96 3.48
C VAL A 189 -10.05 19.90 2.79
N ALA A 190 -9.62 21.12 2.48
CA ALA A 190 -10.47 22.10 1.79
C ALA A 190 -10.78 21.71 0.35
N ALA A 191 -9.83 21.12 -0.37
CA ALA A 191 -9.97 20.73 -1.76
C ALA A 191 -10.76 19.41 -1.95
N GLY A 192 -10.69 18.48 -0.98
CA GLY A 192 -11.28 17.15 -1.08
C GLY A 192 -10.44 16.12 -1.84
N TYR A 193 -9.26 16.49 -2.31
CA TYR A 193 -8.30 15.61 -3.01
C TYR A 193 -6.86 16.03 -2.72
N ALA A 194 -5.93 15.11 -2.95
CA ALA A 194 -4.50 15.37 -2.82
C ALA A 194 -3.79 15.26 -4.17
N ILE A 195 -2.82 16.15 -4.39
CA ILE A 195 -1.86 16.05 -5.51
C ILE A 195 -0.47 15.83 -4.92
N GLU A 196 0.31 14.97 -5.56
CA GLU A 196 1.72 14.74 -5.31
C GLU A 196 2.49 14.99 -6.62
N LYS A 197 3.52 15.81 -6.57
CA LYS A 197 4.27 16.25 -7.75
C LYS A 197 5.77 15.97 -7.60
N GLY A 198 6.13 14.70 -7.72
CA GLY A 198 7.53 14.29 -7.64
C GLY A 198 8.12 14.31 -6.24
N GLU A 199 7.30 14.15 -5.21
CA GLU A 199 7.75 14.11 -3.81
C GLU A 199 8.27 12.74 -3.38
N PHE A 200 7.69 11.66 -3.93
CA PHE A 200 8.14 10.29 -3.68
C PHE A 200 9.07 9.80 -4.80
N THR A 201 8.76 10.13 -6.05
CA THR A 201 9.58 9.81 -7.24
C THR A 201 9.58 11.01 -8.18
N GLU A 202 10.75 11.55 -8.54
CA GLU A 202 10.92 12.85 -9.20
C GLU A 202 10.05 13.05 -10.45
N GLU A 203 9.98 12.07 -11.32
CA GLU A 203 9.29 12.14 -12.60
C GLU A 203 7.86 11.61 -12.56
N VAL A 204 7.32 11.36 -11.38
CA VAL A 204 5.97 10.81 -11.18
C VAL A 204 5.10 11.83 -10.48
N HIS A 205 3.89 12.03 -11.01
CA HIS A 205 2.82 12.77 -10.34
C HIS A 205 1.66 11.84 -10.01
N ALA A 206 0.93 12.16 -8.96
CA ALA A 206 -0.26 11.41 -8.56
C ALA A 206 -1.36 12.34 -8.05
N VAL A 207 -2.60 11.92 -8.26
CA VAL A 207 -3.79 12.55 -7.68
C VAL A 207 -4.58 11.48 -6.94
N ALA A 208 -5.05 11.77 -5.74
CA ALA A 208 -5.81 10.83 -4.92
C ALA A 208 -7.05 11.48 -4.31
N VAL A 209 -8.08 10.65 -4.09
CA VAL A 209 -9.35 11.03 -3.44
C VAL A 209 -9.70 10.03 -2.34
N PRO A 210 -10.43 10.45 -1.29
CA PRO A 210 -10.88 9.56 -0.23
C PRO A 210 -12.00 8.64 -0.72
N ILE A 211 -12.04 7.43 -0.17
CA ILE A 211 -13.16 6.49 -0.30
C ILE A 211 -13.74 6.27 1.09
N ARG A 212 -15.05 6.47 1.24
CA ARG A 212 -15.79 6.31 2.49
C ARG A 212 -16.83 5.22 2.38
N ASP A 213 -17.17 4.62 3.51
CA ASP A 213 -18.26 3.65 3.62
C ASP A 213 -19.53 4.27 4.24
N TYR A 214 -20.53 3.43 4.52
CA TYR A 214 -21.80 3.81 5.15
C TYR A 214 -21.65 4.43 6.55
N THR A 215 -20.53 4.19 7.23
CA THR A 215 -20.22 4.82 8.53
C THR A 215 -19.59 6.19 8.38
N ARG A 216 -19.40 6.69 7.16
CA ARG A 216 -18.64 7.88 6.79
C ARG A 216 -17.14 7.81 7.10
N THR A 217 -16.65 6.64 7.50
CA THR A 217 -15.23 6.41 7.76
C THR A 217 -14.44 6.29 6.46
N LEU A 218 -13.22 6.83 6.46
CA LEU A 218 -12.25 6.63 5.39
C LEU A 218 -11.82 5.16 5.39
N VAL A 219 -12.20 4.40 4.36
CA VAL A 219 -11.86 2.97 4.21
C VAL A 219 -10.76 2.72 3.19
N GLY A 220 -10.39 3.72 2.43
CA GLY A 220 -9.33 3.65 1.44
C GLY A 220 -9.19 4.91 0.61
N THR A 221 -8.35 4.84 -0.39
CA THR A 221 -8.05 5.93 -1.33
C THR A 221 -8.03 5.38 -2.75
N LEU A 222 -8.53 6.17 -3.70
CA LEU A 222 -8.42 5.93 -5.14
C LEU A 222 -7.43 6.94 -5.72
N ALA A 223 -6.49 6.48 -6.54
CA ALA A 223 -5.48 7.35 -7.13
C ALA A 223 -5.22 7.08 -8.61
N VAL A 224 -4.89 8.14 -9.33
CA VAL A 224 -4.27 8.11 -10.66
C VAL A 224 -2.83 8.50 -10.50
N VAL A 225 -1.92 7.74 -11.11
CA VAL A 225 -0.47 7.97 -11.07
C VAL A 225 0.12 7.82 -12.46
N GLY A 226 1.03 8.70 -12.82
CA GLY A 226 1.66 8.68 -14.14
C GLY A 226 2.88 9.58 -14.24
N PRO A 227 3.61 9.53 -15.36
CA PRO A 227 4.74 10.41 -15.62
C PRO A 227 4.35 11.89 -15.58
N SER A 228 5.22 12.72 -14.98
CA SER A 228 4.99 14.16 -14.80
C SER A 228 4.74 14.90 -16.12
N GLN A 229 5.36 14.44 -17.22
CA GLN A 229 5.18 15.03 -18.56
C GLN A 229 3.72 14.91 -19.07
N ARG A 230 2.94 13.98 -18.57
CA ARG A 230 1.54 13.80 -18.95
C ARG A 230 0.56 14.25 -17.87
N LEU A 231 0.92 14.09 -16.61
CA LEU A 231 0.18 14.64 -15.48
C LEU A 231 0.62 16.09 -15.22
N THR A 232 0.48 16.96 -16.21
CA THR A 232 0.70 18.40 -16.09
C THR A 232 -0.40 19.04 -15.24
N ASP A 233 -0.20 20.26 -14.76
CA ASP A 233 -1.21 20.98 -13.96
C ASP A 233 -2.52 21.13 -14.71
N GLU A 234 -2.45 21.38 -16.00
CA GLU A 234 -3.66 21.47 -16.87
C GLU A 234 -4.38 20.12 -16.99
N ALA A 235 -3.64 19.03 -17.26
CA ALA A 235 -4.21 17.70 -17.37
C ALA A 235 -4.83 17.25 -16.03
N ILE A 236 -4.14 17.52 -14.91
CA ILE A 236 -4.66 17.25 -13.58
C ILE A 236 -5.95 18.02 -13.33
N ALA A 237 -5.95 19.33 -13.52
CA ALA A 237 -7.08 20.18 -13.18
C ALA A 237 -8.32 19.93 -14.07
N LYS A 238 -8.12 19.81 -15.40
CA LYS A 238 -9.24 19.70 -16.36
C LYS A 238 -9.71 18.28 -16.64
N GLY A 239 -8.84 17.28 -16.48
CA GLY A 239 -9.11 15.90 -16.88
C GLY A 239 -9.11 14.91 -15.72
N ILE A 240 -7.98 14.79 -15.03
CA ILE A 240 -7.76 13.73 -14.02
C ILE A 240 -8.62 13.97 -12.79
N THR A 241 -8.50 15.14 -12.14
CA THR A 241 -9.21 15.43 -10.88
C THR A 241 -10.72 15.30 -10.99
N PRO A 242 -11.41 15.88 -12.01
CA PRO A 242 -12.86 15.73 -12.13
C PRO A 242 -13.31 14.28 -12.37
N SER A 243 -12.52 13.50 -13.11
CA SER A 243 -12.81 12.08 -13.37
C SER A 243 -12.60 11.24 -12.13
N LEU A 244 -11.52 11.52 -11.38
CA LEU A 244 -11.17 10.81 -10.17
C LEU A 244 -12.15 11.09 -9.03
N LEU A 245 -12.62 12.34 -8.85
CA LEU A 245 -13.64 12.70 -7.88
C LEU A 245 -14.93 11.91 -8.13
N ARG A 246 -15.45 11.92 -9.37
CA ARG A 246 -16.65 11.14 -9.74
C ARG A 246 -16.46 9.63 -9.47
N ALA A 247 -15.30 9.09 -9.79
CA ALA A 247 -14.98 7.68 -9.55
C ALA A 247 -14.91 7.35 -8.05
N GLY A 248 -14.33 8.23 -7.23
CA GLY A 248 -14.27 8.09 -5.77
C GLY A 248 -15.65 8.18 -5.11
N GLU A 249 -16.50 9.10 -5.56
CA GLU A 249 -17.90 9.21 -5.13
C GLU A 249 -18.70 7.96 -5.50
N GLU A 250 -18.55 7.46 -6.72
CA GLU A 250 -19.21 6.23 -7.17
C GLU A 250 -18.76 5.02 -6.33
N LEU A 251 -17.47 4.90 -6.06
CA LEU A 251 -16.94 3.80 -5.23
C LEU A 251 -17.45 3.91 -3.80
N SER A 252 -17.44 5.11 -3.22
CA SER A 252 -17.97 5.35 -1.86
C SER A 252 -19.46 5.01 -1.79
N ARG A 253 -20.26 5.39 -2.80
CA ARG A 253 -21.68 5.06 -2.88
C ARG A 253 -21.92 3.55 -2.95
N ARG A 254 -21.10 2.78 -3.69
CA ARG A 254 -21.16 1.31 -3.72
C ARG A 254 -20.85 0.67 -2.37
N LEU A 255 -20.12 1.39 -1.52
CA LEU A 255 -19.82 0.99 -0.14
C LEU A 255 -20.86 1.52 0.88
N GLY A 256 -21.97 2.08 0.38
CA GLY A 256 -23.08 2.55 1.19
C GLY A 256 -22.92 3.97 1.73
N PHE A 257 -21.91 4.73 1.30
CA PHE A 257 -21.79 6.15 1.68
C PHE A 257 -22.94 6.95 1.08
N ALA A 258 -23.69 7.64 1.95
CA ALA A 258 -24.67 8.65 1.59
C ALA A 258 -24.09 10.04 1.97
N ALA A 259 -24.01 10.93 0.97
CA ALA A 259 -23.50 12.29 1.15
C ALA A 259 -24.39 13.13 2.08
#